data_2bc536b2f3042f8966892ec1254d9733
#
_entry.id   2bc536b2f3042f8966892ec1254d9733
#
_cell.length_a   1.000
_cell.length_b   1.000
_cell.length_c   1.000
_cell.angle_alpha   90.00
_cell.angle_beta   90.00
_cell.angle_gamma   90.00
#
_symmetry.space_group_name_H-M   'P 1'
#
loop_
_entity.id
_entity.type
_entity.pdbx_description
1 polymer ?
#
loop_
_entity_poly.entity_id
_entity_poly.type
_entity_poly.pdbx_seq_one_letter_code
_entity_poly.pdbx_strand_id
1 'polypeptide(L)'
;ALAAVHEGRSQRLDGEFPKEIAPLTGEMNALIDNNKRIVERARTQVGNLAHSLKTPLSVIINEGRTLGGKTGILIGDQAEAMQTQIQHYLQRARVAAQRDSVVFRAPVEPVIDRMLRVMRKLNPDKSFDFDNSANPVIFAGEAQDLEEILGNLLENAAKWGRKRIMVGLYQEGSNFTLTVEDDGPGLDEDQIGEALKRGRRLDETKPGTGLGLSIVSDTVREYGGSVALGRSRLGGLKAKLSLPRAG
;
A
#
# COMPACT_ATOMS: atom_id res chain seq x y z
N ALA A 1 -14.05 -26.11 -12.13
CA ALA A 1 -14.44 -25.40 -10.91
C ALA A 1 -13.28 -25.38 -9.88
N LEU A 2 -12.79 -26.55 -9.39
CA LEU A 2 -11.75 -26.64 -8.35
C LEU A 2 -10.43 -25.94 -8.75
N ALA A 3 -9.96 -26.14 -9.98
CA ALA A 3 -8.78 -25.45 -10.49
C ALA A 3 -8.96 -23.90 -10.50
N ALA A 4 -10.15 -23.41 -10.85
CA ALA A 4 -10.45 -22.00 -10.85
C ALA A 4 -10.45 -21.38 -9.44
N VAL A 5 -10.87 -22.14 -8.42
CA VAL A 5 -10.78 -21.71 -7.01
C VAL A 5 -9.34 -21.75 -6.52
N HIS A 6 -8.61 -22.82 -6.85
CA HIS A 6 -7.19 -22.95 -6.47
C HIS A 6 -6.31 -21.86 -7.10
N GLU A 7 -6.61 -21.47 -8.34
CA GLU A 7 -5.92 -20.40 -9.07
C GLU A 7 -6.48 -19.00 -8.73
N GLY A 8 -7.43 -18.88 -7.81
CA GLY A 8 -8.03 -17.61 -7.40
C GLY A 8 -8.94 -16.94 -8.45
N ARG A 9 -9.27 -17.65 -9.56
CA ARG A 9 -10.17 -17.17 -10.61
C ARG A 9 -11.64 -17.23 -10.22
N SER A 10 -12.00 -18.03 -9.23
CA SER A 10 -13.33 -18.08 -8.61
C SER A 10 -13.20 -18.12 -7.09
N GLN A 11 -14.16 -17.51 -6.43
CA GLN A 11 -14.23 -17.46 -4.96
C GLN A 11 -15.05 -18.62 -4.38
N ARG A 12 -15.71 -19.39 -5.21
CA ARG A 12 -16.56 -20.53 -4.87
C ARG A 12 -16.51 -21.56 -5.98
N LEU A 13 -16.95 -22.77 -5.66
CA LEU A 13 -17.22 -23.79 -6.65
C LEU A 13 -18.60 -23.51 -7.24
N ASP A 14 -18.61 -22.81 -8.38
CA ASP A 14 -19.82 -22.45 -9.12
C ASP A 14 -20.00 -23.41 -10.30
N GLY A 15 -21.26 -23.73 -10.61
CA GLY A 15 -21.65 -24.59 -11.73
C GLY A 15 -22.74 -25.58 -11.35
N GLU A 16 -23.29 -26.26 -12.36
CA GLU A 16 -24.20 -27.39 -12.14
C GLU A 16 -23.38 -28.66 -11.90
N PHE A 17 -23.62 -29.30 -10.77
CA PHE A 17 -22.93 -30.53 -10.38
C PHE A 17 -23.93 -31.70 -10.35
N PRO A 18 -23.49 -32.93 -10.70
CA PRO A 18 -24.29 -34.14 -10.51
C PRO A 18 -24.81 -34.22 -9.08
N LYS A 19 -26.02 -34.82 -8.91
CA LYS A 19 -26.69 -34.91 -7.61
C LYS A 19 -25.84 -35.56 -6.53
N GLU A 20 -24.96 -36.49 -6.92
CA GLU A 20 -24.04 -37.21 -6.05
C GLU A 20 -22.91 -36.31 -5.52
N ILE A 21 -22.54 -35.27 -6.27
CA ILE A 21 -21.41 -34.39 -5.94
C ILE A 21 -21.91 -33.04 -5.34
N ALA A 22 -23.15 -32.66 -5.62
CA ALA A 22 -23.72 -31.39 -5.14
C ALA A 22 -23.63 -31.18 -3.61
N PRO A 23 -23.86 -32.19 -2.74
CA PRO A 23 -23.64 -32.00 -1.31
C PRO A 23 -22.17 -31.70 -0.95
N LEU A 24 -21.23 -32.40 -1.60
CA LEU A 24 -19.80 -32.23 -1.35
C LEU A 24 -19.33 -30.81 -1.77
N THR A 25 -19.82 -30.29 -2.91
CA THR A 25 -19.51 -28.91 -3.34
C THR A 25 -20.09 -27.88 -2.38
N GLY A 26 -21.26 -28.14 -1.80
CA GLY A 26 -21.86 -27.33 -0.74
C GLY A 26 -20.98 -27.25 0.51
N GLU A 27 -20.49 -28.39 1.01
CA GLU A 27 -19.58 -28.47 2.15
C GLU A 27 -18.24 -27.77 1.85
N MET A 28 -17.68 -27.96 0.67
CA MET A 28 -16.45 -27.27 0.25
C MET A 28 -16.64 -25.75 0.20
N ASN A 29 -17.75 -25.26 -0.34
CA ASN A 29 -18.05 -23.84 -0.34
C ASN A 29 -18.22 -23.29 1.09
N ALA A 30 -18.83 -24.04 1.98
CA ALA A 30 -18.94 -23.68 3.39
C ALA A 30 -17.58 -23.59 4.08
N LEU A 31 -16.66 -24.52 3.78
CA LEU A 31 -15.29 -24.48 4.28
C LEU A 31 -14.51 -23.28 3.72
N ILE A 32 -14.64 -22.97 2.44
CA ILE A 32 -14.03 -21.80 1.81
C ILE A 32 -14.51 -20.50 2.48
N ASP A 33 -15.82 -20.36 2.67
CA ASP A 33 -16.41 -19.19 3.31
C ASP A 33 -16.02 -19.06 4.79
N ASN A 34 -15.89 -20.21 5.49
CA ASN A 34 -15.43 -20.21 6.87
C ASN A 34 -13.96 -19.80 6.97
N ASN A 35 -13.12 -20.32 6.09
CA ASN A 35 -11.70 -19.95 6.03
C ASN A 35 -11.54 -18.44 5.77
N LYS A 36 -12.26 -17.89 4.78
CA LYS A 36 -12.27 -16.44 4.52
C LYS A 36 -12.65 -15.62 5.76
N ARG A 37 -13.71 -16.03 6.46
CA ARG A 37 -14.13 -15.33 7.69
C ARG A 37 -13.08 -15.38 8.80
N ILE A 38 -12.37 -16.48 8.94
CA ILE A 38 -11.28 -16.62 9.92
C ILE A 38 -10.13 -15.67 9.57
N VAL A 39 -9.71 -15.65 8.30
CA VAL A 39 -8.64 -14.76 7.81
C VAL A 39 -9.03 -13.29 7.97
N GLU A 40 -10.25 -12.90 7.58
CA GLU A 40 -10.73 -11.52 7.76
C GLU A 40 -10.81 -11.10 9.22
N ARG A 41 -11.27 -11.98 10.12
CA ARG A 41 -11.27 -11.70 11.56
C ARG A 41 -9.86 -11.52 12.09
N ALA A 42 -8.93 -12.40 11.72
CA ALA A 42 -7.52 -12.29 12.12
C ALA A 42 -6.92 -10.96 11.67
N ARG A 43 -7.20 -10.52 10.42
CA ARG A 43 -6.77 -9.21 9.89
C ARG A 43 -7.34 -8.03 10.66
N THR A 44 -8.66 -8.06 10.89
CA THR A 44 -9.33 -7.00 11.68
C THR A 44 -8.72 -6.91 13.07
N GLN A 45 -8.42 -8.04 13.73
CA GLN A 45 -7.76 -8.07 15.02
C GLN A 45 -6.34 -7.48 14.95
N VAL A 46 -5.55 -7.87 13.94
CA VAL A 46 -4.20 -7.32 13.73
C VAL A 46 -4.26 -5.80 13.48
N GLY A 47 -5.21 -5.33 12.64
CA GLY A 47 -5.44 -3.91 12.37
C GLY A 47 -5.82 -3.13 13.64
N ASN A 48 -6.75 -3.66 14.43
CA ASN A 48 -7.18 -3.04 15.69
C ASN A 48 -6.02 -3.00 16.71
N LEU A 49 -5.21 -4.06 16.79
CA LEU A 49 -4.04 -4.11 17.64
C LEU A 49 -2.99 -3.06 17.22
N ALA A 50 -2.76 -2.91 15.91
CA ALA A 50 -1.89 -1.88 15.38
C ALA A 50 -2.31 -0.48 15.83
N HIS A 51 -3.60 -0.19 15.68
CA HIS A 51 -4.16 1.12 16.04
C HIS A 51 -4.10 1.36 17.57
N SER A 52 -4.45 0.36 18.37
CA SER A 52 -4.44 0.46 19.83
C SER A 52 -3.03 0.63 20.42
N LEU A 53 -2.00 0.09 19.75
CA LEU A 53 -0.60 0.25 20.19
C LEU A 53 0.02 1.56 19.69
N LYS A 54 -0.41 2.06 18.53
CA LYS A 54 0.10 3.31 17.96
C LYS A 54 -0.19 4.52 18.86
N THR A 55 -1.39 4.58 19.43
CA THR A 55 -1.82 5.71 20.28
C THR A 55 -0.94 5.88 21.53
N PRO A 56 -0.75 4.87 22.40
CA PRO A 56 0.09 5.02 23.58
C PRO A 56 1.58 5.27 23.24
N LEU A 57 2.09 4.66 22.16
CA LEU A 57 3.46 4.91 21.71
C LEU A 57 3.65 6.37 21.26
N SER A 58 2.67 6.92 20.53
CA SER A 58 2.72 8.34 20.14
C SER A 58 2.71 9.28 21.34
N VAL A 59 1.99 8.94 22.41
CA VAL A 59 2.01 9.69 23.66
C VAL A 59 3.41 9.63 24.30
N ILE A 60 4.01 8.45 24.40
CA ILE A 60 5.35 8.28 24.97
C ILE A 60 6.41 9.04 24.17
N ILE A 61 6.34 9.00 22.83
CA ILE A 61 7.24 9.76 21.94
C ILE A 61 7.10 11.28 22.20
N ASN A 62 5.87 11.78 22.32
CA ASN A 62 5.63 13.20 22.59
C ASN A 62 6.09 13.63 23.97
N GLU A 63 5.85 12.81 25.01
CA GLU A 63 6.34 13.05 26.37
C GLU A 63 7.86 13.04 26.41
N GLY A 64 8.52 12.10 25.72
CA GLY A 64 9.96 12.07 25.59
C GLY A 64 10.52 13.35 24.97
N ARG A 65 9.87 13.88 23.94
CA ARG A 65 10.25 15.17 23.33
C ARG A 65 10.06 16.35 24.28
N THR A 66 8.98 16.34 25.06
CA THR A 66 8.67 17.40 26.04
C THR A 66 9.65 17.40 27.21
N LEU A 67 10.05 16.21 27.70
CA LEU A 67 11.05 16.05 28.76
C LEU A 67 12.44 16.58 28.34
N GLY A 68 12.80 16.46 27.08
CA GLY A 68 14.09 16.93 26.56
C GLY A 68 15.30 16.25 27.22
N GLY A 69 16.50 16.76 26.88
CA GLY A 69 17.75 16.24 27.43
C GLY A 69 18.03 14.78 27.05
N LYS A 70 19.06 14.18 27.64
CA LYS A 70 19.48 12.79 27.32
C LYS A 70 18.40 11.75 27.62
N THR A 71 17.64 11.92 28.67
CA THR A 71 16.59 10.98 29.11
C THR A 71 15.39 11.04 28.16
N GLY A 72 14.95 12.24 27.76
CA GLY A 72 13.85 12.40 26.82
C GLY A 72 14.17 11.84 25.45
N ILE A 73 15.39 12.04 24.95
CA ILE A 73 15.88 11.43 23.71
C ILE A 73 15.85 9.90 23.80
N LEU A 74 16.40 9.33 24.89
CA LEU A 74 16.42 7.88 25.08
C LEU A 74 15.01 7.27 25.09
N ILE A 75 14.06 7.90 25.77
CA ILE A 75 12.66 7.45 25.84
C ILE A 75 12.02 7.51 24.42
N GLY A 76 12.23 8.61 23.70
CA GLY A 76 11.74 8.78 22.35
C GLY A 76 12.27 7.69 21.39
N ASP A 77 13.59 7.48 21.39
CA ASP A 77 14.27 6.48 20.57
C ASP A 77 13.76 5.06 20.85
N GLN A 78 13.57 4.72 22.13
CA GLN A 78 13.03 3.41 22.52
C GLN A 78 11.58 3.23 22.08
N ALA A 79 10.74 4.25 22.21
CA ALA A 79 9.34 4.19 21.77
C ALA A 79 9.23 4.10 20.24
N GLU A 80 10.07 4.79 19.49
CA GLU A 80 10.17 4.69 18.03
C GLU A 80 10.66 3.30 17.59
N ALA A 81 11.64 2.74 18.28
CA ALA A 81 12.11 1.37 18.05
C ALA A 81 10.99 0.34 18.31
N MET A 82 10.25 0.47 19.41
CA MET A 82 9.10 -0.38 19.72
C MET A 82 8.01 -0.27 18.66
N GLN A 83 7.68 0.93 18.21
CA GLN A 83 6.70 1.17 17.16
C GLN A 83 7.11 0.46 15.85
N THR A 84 8.38 0.56 15.49
CA THR A 84 8.95 -0.11 14.31
C THR A 84 8.83 -1.63 14.41
N GLN A 85 9.18 -2.18 15.58
CA GLN A 85 9.16 -3.63 15.80
C GLN A 85 7.72 -4.18 15.77
N ILE A 86 6.78 -3.48 16.41
CA ILE A 86 5.36 -3.83 16.40
C ILE A 86 4.83 -3.83 14.96
N GLN A 87 5.08 -2.78 14.19
CA GLN A 87 4.67 -2.73 12.78
C GLN A 87 5.23 -3.91 11.99
N HIS A 88 6.50 -4.27 12.17
CA HIS A 88 7.11 -5.41 11.51
C HIS A 88 6.45 -6.75 11.87
N TYR A 89 6.07 -6.96 13.15
CA TYR A 89 5.35 -8.17 13.58
C TYR A 89 3.93 -8.23 13.03
N LEU A 90 3.21 -7.11 13.06
CA LEU A 90 1.85 -7.01 12.53
C LEU A 90 1.83 -7.28 11.02
N GLN A 91 2.84 -6.81 10.33
CA GLN A 91 3.03 -7.05 8.91
C GLN A 91 3.30 -8.52 8.61
N ARG A 92 4.25 -9.15 9.34
CA ARG A 92 4.49 -10.61 9.21
C ARG A 92 3.22 -11.42 9.45
N ALA A 93 2.40 -11.03 10.42
CA ALA A 93 1.13 -11.69 10.70
C ALA A 93 0.13 -11.55 9.54
N ARG A 94 0.08 -10.36 8.89
CA ARG A 94 -0.72 -10.15 7.68
C ARG A 94 -0.27 -11.04 6.52
N VAL A 95 1.03 -11.04 6.22
CA VAL A 95 1.60 -11.85 5.14
C VAL A 95 1.42 -13.35 5.38
N ALA A 96 1.57 -13.82 6.62
CA ALA A 96 1.32 -15.22 6.96
C ALA A 96 -0.15 -15.62 6.71
N ALA A 97 -1.10 -14.73 7.03
CA ALA A 97 -2.51 -14.93 6.76
C ALA A 97 -2.85 -14.87 5.25
N GLN A 98 -1.99 -14.29 4.41
CA GLN A 98 -2.16 -14.21 2.95
C GLN A 98 -1.73 -15.47 2.21
N ARG A 99 -0.71 -16.20 2.71
CA ARG A 99 -0.12 -17.35 2.00
C ARG A 99 -1.08 -18.51 1.77
N ASP A 100 -2.12 -18.65 2.59
CA ASP A 100 -3.07 -19.77 2.54
C ASP A 100 -4.47 -19.35 2.06
N SER A 101 -4.69 -18.12 1.61
CA SER A 101 -5.99 -17.64 1.17
C SER A 101 -6.00 -17.23 -0.30
N VAL A 102 -7.17 -17.42 -0.91
CA VAL A 102 -7.59 -17.03 -2.27
C VAL A 102 -6.79 -15.83 -2.78
N VAL A 103 -6.18 -15.97 -3.94
CA VAL A 103 -5.42 -14.91 -4.62
C VAL A 103 -6.28 -13.65 -4.70
N PHE A 104 -5.90 -12.62 -3.96
CA PHE A 104 -6.58 -11.32 -4.06
C PHE A 104 -6.30 -10.73 -5.43
N ARG A 105 -7.36 -10.26 -6.08
CA ARG A 105 -7.32 -9.71 -7.43
C ARG A 105 -8.01 -8.35 -7.40
N ALA A 106 -7.23 -7.30 -7.47
CA ALA A 106 -7.76 -5.93 -7.50
C ALA A 106 -7.60 -5.32 -8.89
N PRO A 107 -8.69 -4.87 -9.55
CA PRO A 107 -8.58 -4.13 -10.79
C PRO A 107 -7.93 -2.76 -10.51
N VAL A 108 -6.80 -2.48 -11.20
CA VAL A 108 -5.95 -1.32 -10.90
C VAL A 108 -6.61 0.00 -11.32
N GLU A 109 -7.15 0.06 -12.53
CA GLU A 109 -7.75 1.28 -13.09
C GLU A 109 -8.88 1.87 -12.24
N PRO A 110 -9.87 1.08 -11.76
CA PRO A 110 -10.94 1.61 -10.91
C PRO A 110 -10.43 2.19 -9.59
N VAL A 111 -9.32 1.64 -9.05
CA VAL A 111 -8.69 2.18 -7.85
C VAL A 111 -8.03 3.52 -8.15
N ILE A 112 -7.25 3.62 -9.24
CA ILE A 112 -6.64 4.88 -9.68
C ILE A 112 -7.71 5.95 -9.90
N ASP A 113 -8.76 5.66 -10.65
CA ASP A 113 -9.85 6.60 -10.95
C ASP A 113 -10.55 7.12 -9.68
N ARG A 114 -10.78 6.23 -8.72
CA ARG A 114 -11.37 6.61 -7.43
C ARG A 114 -10.46 7.56 -6.66
N MET A 115 -9.17 7.24 -6.56
CA MET A 115 -8.18 8.06 -5.87
C MET A 115 -8.01 9.42 -6.53
N LEU A 116 -7.92 9.48 -7.87
CA LEU A 116 -7.81 10.75 -8.59
C LEU A 116 -9.04 11.63 -8.43
N ARG A 117 -10.26 11.06 -8.38
CA ARG A 117 -11.47 11.84 -8.10
C ARG A 117 -11.42 12.49 -6.71
N VAL A 118 -10.91 11.78 -5.70
CA VAL A 118 -10.74 12.32 -4.34
C VAL A 118 -9.70 13.44 -4.35
N MET A 119 -8.54 13.19 -4.95
CA MET A 119 -7.43 14.16 -4.98
C MET A 119 -7.78 15.45 -5.72
N ARG A 120 -8.53 15.37 -6.84
CA ARG A 120 -9.05 16.57 -7.56
C ARG A 120 -9.99 17.41 -6.70
N LYS A 121 -10.81 16.78 -5.84
CA LYS A 121 -11.69 17.51 -4.90
C LYS A 121 -10.92 18.17 -3.78
N LEU A 122 -9.88 17.50 -3.25
CA LEU A 122 -9.07 18.03 -2.15
C LEU A 122 -8.08 19.13 -2.60
N ASN A 123 -7.68 19.12 -3.88
CA ASN A 123 -6.69 20.04 -4.43
C ASN A 123 -7.21 20.67 -5.73
N PRO A 124 -8.20 21.57 -5.66
CA PRO A 124 -8.85 22.15 -6.85
C PRO A 124 -7.93 23.04 -7.71
N ASP A 125 -6.82 23.49 -7.16
CA ASP A 125 -5.78 24.30 -7.79
C ASP A 125 -4.77 23.48 -8.60
N LYS A 126 -4.87 22.12 -8.58
CA LYS A 126 -3.93 21.20 -9.23
C LYS A 126 -4.62 20.31 -10.28
N SER A 127 -3.89 19.99 -11.35
CA SER A 127 -4.33 18.99 -12.33
C SER A 127 -3.77 17.60 -11.97
N PHE A 128 -4.64 16.60 -12.10
CA PHE A 128 -4.30 15.21 -11.94
C PHE A 128 -4.65 14.47 -13.23
N ASP A 129 -3.62 14.14 -14.01
CA ASP A 129 -3.76 13.49 -15.29
C ASP A 129 -3.46 11.99 -15.15
N PHE A 130 -4.13 11.17 -15.98
CA PHE A 130 -3.93 9.73 -15.99
C PHE A 130 -3.55 9.27 -17.41
N ASP A 131 -2.38 8.68 -17.55
CA ASP A 131 -1.88 8.04 -18.77
C ASP A 131 -2.01 6.52 -18.61
N ASN A 132 -3.01 5.95 -19.27
CA ASN A 132 -3.24 4.51 -19.27
C ASN A 132 -2.80 3.93 -20.62
N SER A 133 -1.60 3.38 -20.66
CA SER A 133 -1.05 2.67 -21.80
C SER A 133 -1.08 1.15 -21.63
N ALA A 134 -1.78 0.65 -20.61
CA ALA A 134 -1.91 -0.77 -20.32
C ALA A 134 -3.25 -1.33 -20.83
N ASN A 135 -3.29 -2.63 -21.12
CA ASN A 135 -4.55 -3.39 -21.12
C ASN A 135 -5.07 -3.46 -19.68
N PRO A 136 -6.35 -3.83 -19.45
CA PRO A 136 -6.87 -3.97 -18.09
C PRO A 136 -5.92 -4.78 -17.20
N VAL A 137 -5.44 -4.15 -16.14
CA VAL A 137 -4.47 -4.73 -15.20
C VAL A 137 -5.17 -5.16 -13.93
N ILE A 138 -4.90 -6.40 -13.53
CA ILE A 138 -5.34 -6.93 -12.23
C ILE A 138 -4.12 -7.07 -11.33
N PHE A 139 -4.10 -6.36 -10.23
CA PHE A 139 -3.08 -6.49 -9.20
C PHE A 139 -3.23 -7.81 -8.46
N ALA A 140 -2.13 -8.56 -8.28
CA ALA A 140 -2.11 -9.78 -7.46
C ALA A 140 -2.01 -9.42 -5.97
N GLY A 141 -2.96 -8.63 -5.48
CA GLY A 141 -2.99 -8.09 -4.12
C GLY A 141 -4.32 -7.44 -3.77
N GLU A 142 -4.37 -6.81 -2.61
CA GLU A 142 -5.57 -6.18 -2.08
C GLU A 142 -5.79 -4.77 -2.65
N ALA A 143 -7.05 -4.44 -2.92
CA ALA A 143 -7.42 -3.09 -3.37
C ALA A 143 -7.07 -2.03 -2.32
N GLN A 144 -7.19 -2.35 -1.04
CA GLN A 144 -6.89 -1.45 0.07
C GLN A 144 -5.40 -1.10 0.14
N ASP A 145 -4.51 -2.07 -0.09
CA ASP A 145 -3.07 -1.83 -0.10
C ASP A 145 -2.66 -0.98 -1.31
N LEU A 146 -3.31 -1.20 -2.47
CA LEU A 146 -3.11 -0.35 -3.63
C LEU A 146 -3.64 1.08 -3.41
N GLU A 147 -4.76 1.26 -2.69
CA GLU A 147 -5.26 2.56 -2.26
C GLU A 147 -4.30 3.26 -1.30
N GLU A 148 -3.70 2.54 -0.35
CA GLU A 148 -2.70 3.10 0.58
C GLU A 148 -1.43 3.54 -0.15
N ILE A 149 -0.92 2.71 -1.07
CA ILE A 149 0.23 3.05 -1.93
C ILE A 149 -0.06 4.33 -2.73
N LEU A 150 -1.18 4.34 -3.46
CA LEU A 150 -1.57 5.49 -4.29
C LEU A 150 -1.84 6.73 -3.44
N GLY A 151 -2.51 6.61 -2.31
CA GLY A 151 -2.79 7.69 -1.38
C GLY A 151 -1.52 8.40 -0.93
N ASN A 152 -0.55 7.64 -0.41
CA ASN A 152 0.73 8.17 0.03
C ASN A 152 1.50 8.87 -1.10
N LEU A 153 1.52 8.30 -2.31
CA LEU A 153 2.21 8.91 -3.45
C LEU A 153 1.52 10.18 -3.94
N LEU A 154 0.20 10.16 -4.06
CA LEU A 154 -0.60 11.29 -4.53
C LEU A 154 -0.61 12.44 -3.53
N GLU A 155 -0.69 12.16 -2.23
CA GLU A 155 -0.56 13.17 -1.18
C GLU A 155 0.84 13.81 -1.21
N ASN A 156 1.88 12.99 -1.39
CA ASN A 156 3.24 13.51 -1.55
C ASN A 156 3.36 14.39 -2.79
N ALA A 157 2.88 13.94 -3.94
CA ALA A 157 2.87 14.71 -5.18
C ALA A 157 2.05 16.01 -5.05
N ALA A 158 0.89 15.96 -4.39
CA ALA A 158 0.07 17.14 -4.14
C ALA A 158 0.75 18.14 -3.19
N LYS A 159 1.50 17.65 -2.20
CA LYS A 159 2.22 18.49 -1.23
C LYS A 159 3.40 19.23 -1.87
N TRP A 160 4.17 18.57 -2.74
CA TRP A 160 5.42 19.09 -3.29
C TRP A 160 5.27 19.63 -4.71
N GLY A 161 4.38 19.06 -5.52
CA GLY A 161 4.06 19.54 -6.86
C GLY A 161 3.47 20.94 -6.83
N ARG A 162 3.74 21.70 -7.89
CA ARG A 162 3.23 23.07 -8.06
C ARG A 162 1.79 23.05 -8.58
N LYS A 163 1.56 22.43 -9.75
CA LYS A 163 0.26 22.42 -10.42
C LYS A 163 -0.09 21.10 -11.09
N ARG A 164 0.90 20.32 -11.54
CA ARG A 164 0.67 19.15 -12.40
C ARG A 164 1.13 17.88 -11.74
N ILE A 165 0.23 16.92 -11.63
CA ILE A 165 0.51 15.57 -11.19
C ILE A 165 0.06 14.61 -12.29
N MET A 166 0.90 13.65 -12.65
CA MET A 166 0.60 12.64 -13.65
C MET A 166 0.74 11.25 -13.05
N VAL A 167 -0.26 10.42 -13.23
CA VAL A 167 -0.23 9.00 -12.92
C VAL A 167 -0.10 8.25 -14.24
N GLY A 168 0.81 7.28 -14.30
CA GLY A 168 0.98 6.41 -15.47
C GLY A 168 0.80 4.95 -15.08
N LEU A 169 0.11 4.17 -15.93
CA LEU A 169 -0.07 2.73 -15.79
C LEU A 169 0.43 2.03 -17.05
N TYR A 170 1.40 1.14 -16.90
CA TYR A 170 2.04 0.41 -17.98
C TYR A 170 2.13 -1.08 -17.67
N GLN A 171 2.00 -1.93 -18.66
CA GLN A 171 2.15 -3.37 -18.48
C GLN A 171 3.56 -3.80 -18.90
N GLU A 172 4.25 -4.55 -18.03
CA GLU A 172 5.59 -5.07 -18.26
C GLU A 172 5.67 -6.59 -17.89
N GLY A 173 5.38 -7.46 -18.85
CA GLY A 173 5.43 -8.93 -18.65
C GLY A 173 4.47 -9.43 -17.57
N SER A 174 5.00 -10.09 -16.52
CA SER A 174 4.25 -10.58 -15.35
C SER A 174 3.94 -9.49 -14.32
N ASN A 175 4.48 -8.29 -14.52
CA ASN A 175 4.29 -7.15 -13.64
C ASN A 175 3.55 -6.03 -14.38
N PHE A 176 3.11 -5.04 -13.61
CA PHE A 176 2.73 -3.73 -14.12
C PHE A 176 3.56 -2.65 -13.46
N THR A 177 3.76 -1.57 -14.16
CA THR A 177 4.44 -0.37 -13.68
C THR A 177 3.41 0.71 -13.40
N LEU A 178 3.44 1.24 -12.19
CA LEU A 178 2.69 2.42 -11.78
C LEU A 178 3.68 3.57 -11.56
N THR A 179 3.39 4.73 -12.14
CA THR A 179 4.21 5.94 -11.93
C THR A 179 3.37 7.07 -11.37
N VAL A 180 3.94 7.84 -10.45
CA VAL A 180 3.38 9.12 -10.02
C VAL A 180 4.46 10.18 -10.19
N GLU A 181 4.16 11.20 -10.97
CA GLU A 181 5.09 12.27 -11.34
C GLU A 181 4.50 13.63 -10.95
N ASP A 182 5.33 14.54 -10.45
CA ASP A 182 4.95 15.91 -10.13
C ASP A 182 5.87 16.95 -10.80
N ASP A 183 5.47 18.21 -10.75
CA ASP A 183 6.20 19.38 -11.27
C ASP A 183 6.86 20.20 -10.15
N GLY A 184 7.14 19.58 -9.01
CA GLY A 184 7.79 20.21 -7.86
C GLY A 184 9.29 20.44 -8.04
N PRO A 185 10.02 20.65 -6.94
CA PRO A 185 11.47 20.82 -6.98
C PRO A 185 12.22 19.52 -7.32
N GLY A 186 11.60 18.35 -7.10
CA GLY A 186 12.27 17.06 -7.19
C GLY A 186 13.18 16.78 -5.99
N LEU A 187 14.00 15.76 -6.11
CA LEU A 187 15.04 15.37 -5.17
C LEU A 187 16.36 15.24 -5.92
N ASP A 188 17.47 15.57 -5.28
CA ASP A 188 18.81 15.25 -5.78
C ASP A 188 19.16 13.77 -5.50
N GLU A 189 20.29 13.31 -6.05
CA GLU A 189 20.70 11.91 -5.95
C GLU A 189 20.93 11.46 -4.49
N ASP A 190 21.50 12.32 -3.66
CA ASP A 190 21.75 12.03 -2.25
C ASP A 190 20.44 11.95 -1.47
N GLN A 191 19.50 12.84 -1.77
CA GLN A 191 18.17 12.88 -1.18
C GLN A 191 17.31 11.67 -1.58
N ILE A 192 17.44 11.18 -2.82
CA ILE A 192 16.70 9.99 -3.29
C ILE A 192 17.06 8.76 -2.44
N GLY A 193 18.35 8.55 -2.16
CA GLY A 193 18.80 7.46 -1.30
C GLY A 193 18.26 7.52 0.13
N GLU A 194 18.06 8.72 0.65
CA GLU A 194 17.54 8.96 2.00
C GLU A 194 16.00 8.95 2.07
N ALA A 195 15.32 9.36 1.00
CA ALA A 195 13.86 9.50 0.94
C ALA A 195 13.10 8.19 1.16
N LEU A 196 13.69 7.06 0.79
CA LEU A 196 13.13 5.72 1.00
C LEU A 196 13.45 5.14 2.39
N LYS A 197 14.36 5.79 3.16
CA LYS A 197 14.67 5.38 4.52
C LYS A 197 13.59 5.89 5.48
N ARG A 198 13.22 5.07 6.46
CA ARG A 198 12.14 5.37 7.41
C ARG A 198 12.41 6.63 8.21
N GLY A 199 11.38 7.46 8.31
CA GLY A 199 11.30 8.59 9.27
C GLY A 199 12.20 9.78 8.95
N ARG A 200 12.91 9.82 7.81
CA ARG A 200 13.66 10.98 7.41
C ARG A 200 12.78 12.00 6.69
N ARG A 201 12.72 13.18 7.27
CA ARG A 201 12.10 14.36 6.65
C ARG A 201 13.22 15.16 5.99
N LEU A 202 13.16 15.29 4.67
CA LEU A 202 14.12 16.10 3.91
C LEU A 202 13.86 17.61 4.06
N ASP A 203 12.63 17.96 4.47
CA ASP A 203 12.21 19.34 4.75
C ASP A 203 11.25 19.36 5.95
N GLU A 204 11.64 20.06 7.01
CA GLU A 204 10.86 20.22 8.24
C GLU A 204 9.85 21.36 8.17
N THR A 205 9.91 22.21 7.12
CA THR A 205 9.06 23.40 7.00
C THR A 205 7.62 23.07 6.62
N LYS A 206 7.36 21.92 5.96
CA LYS A 206 6.02 21.50 5.56
C LYS A 206 5.48 20.41 6.50
N PRO A 207 4.20 20.45 6.93
CA PRO A 207 3.61 19.47 7.82
C PRO A 207 3.62 18.06 7.19
N GLY A 208 3.87 17.00 8.00
CA GLY A 208 3.84 15.61 7.58
C GLY A 208 4.79 14.74 8.38
N THR A 209 4.50 13.43 8.47
CA THR A 209 5.23 12.46 9.30
C THR A 209 6.55 11.99 8.70
N GLY A 210 6.79 12.23 7.39
CA GLY A 210 7.96 11.68 6.68
C GLY A 210 7.87 10.15 6.41
N LEU A 211 6.73 9.53 6.67
CA LEU A 211 6.55 8.08 6.60
C LEU A 211 5.95 7.59 5.27
N GLY A 212 5.36 8.46 4.46
CA GLY A 212 4.60 8.04 3.28
C GLY A 212 5.41 7.21 2.28
N LEU A 213 6.60 7.66 1.88
CA LEU A 213 7.45 6.92 0.93
C LEU A 213 8.02 5.62 1.52
N SER A 214 8.28 5.57 2.82
CA SER A 214 8.71 4.32 3.47
C SER A 214 7.58 3.31 3.56
N ILE A 215 6.34 3.74 3.85
CA ILE A 215 5.14 2.88 3.81
C ILE A 215 4.99 2.30 2.41
N VAL A 216 5.06 3.12 1.36
CA VAL A 216 5.00 2.66 -0.03
C VAL A 216 6.08 1.63 -0.32
N SER A 217 7.33 1.89 0.07
CA SER A 217 8.46 0.98 -0.14
C SER A 217 8.27 -0.35 0.57
N ASP A 218 7.80 -0.31 1.82
CA ASP A 218 7.57 -1.52 2.61
C ASP A 218 6.43 -2.35 2.00
N THR A 219 5.28 -1.74 1.70
CA THR A 219 4.11 -2.43 1.13
C THR A 219 4.43 -3.01 -0.26
N VAL A 220 5.08 -2.25 -1.15
CA VAL A 220 5.47 -2.75 -2.48
C VAL A 220 6.42 -3.95 -2.37
N ARG A 221 7.37 -3.90 -1.44
CA ARG A 221 8.34 -4.98 -1.22
C ARG A 221 7.69 -6.27 -0.72
N GLU A 222 6.61 -6.17 0.05
CA GLU A 222 5.81 -7.32 0.52
C GLU A 222 5.17 -8.10 -0.61
N TYR A 223 4.74 -7.40 -1.66
CA TYR A 223 4.23 -8.02 -2.87
C TYR A 223 5.34 -8.48 -3.84
N GLY A 224 6.62 -8.47 -3.39
CA GLY A 224 7.76 -8.82 -4.24
C GLY A 224 8.05 -7.80 -5.33
N GLY A 225 7.48 -6.60 -5.20
CA GLY A 225 7.68 -5.49 -6.11
C GLY A 225 8.93 -4.66 -5.81
N SER A 226 9.10 -3.58 -6.55
CA SER A 226 10.21 -2.63 -6.35
C SER A 226 9.74 -1.18 -6.50
N VAL A 227 10.42 -0.27 -5.79
CA VAL A 227 10.21 1.18 -5.86
C VAL A 227 11.50 1.84 -6.32
N ALA A 228 11.40 2.74 -7.29
CA ALA A 228 12.48 3.60 -7.72
C ALA A 228 12.00 5.05 -7.73
N LEU A 229 12.84 5.95 -7.21
CA LEU A 229 12.63 7.39 -7.28
C LEU A 229 13.58 7.98 -8.32
N GLY A 230 13.16 9.02 -9.00
CA GLY A 230 13.98 9.69 -10.01
C GLY A 230 13.39 11.05 -10.39
N ARG A 231 13.99 11.69 -11.38
CA ARG A 231 13.50 12.98 -11.89
C ARG A 231 12.30 12.79 -12.79
N SER A 232 11.26 13.58 -12.56
CA SER A 232 10.06 13.63 -13.38
C SER A 232 10.33 14.37 -14.68
N ARG A 233 9.68 13.94 -15.77
CA ARG A 233 9.60 14.72 -17.03
C ARG A 233 8.88 16.05 -16.86
N LEU A 234 8.11 16.22 -15.79
CA LEU A 234 7.46 17.48 -15.42
C LEU A 234 8.39 18.41 -14.65
N GLY A 235 9.59 17.94 -14.26
CA GLY A 235 10.61 18.70 -13.57
C GLY A 235 10.79 18.36 -12.08
N GLY A 236 9.80 17.71 -11.46
CA GLY A 236 9.79 17.34 -10.05
C GLY A 236 10.25 15.90 -9.77
N LEU A 237 9.55 15.23 -8.87
CA LEU A 237 9.82 13.84 -8.47
C LEU A 237 9.00 12.87 -9.33
N LYS A 238 9.61 11.76 -9.69
CA LYS A 238 8.98 10.58 -10.25
C LYS A 238 9.15 9.41 -9.30
N ALA A 239 8.05 8.85 -8.82
CA ALA A 239 8.02 7.54 -8.19
C ALA A 239 7.61 6.48 -9.22
N LYS A 240 8.42 5.46 -9.42
CA LYS A 240 8.14 4.31 -10.28
C LYS A 240 8.05 3.06 -9.42
N LEU A 241 6.93 2.33 -9.52
CA LEU A 241 6.69 1.09 -8.82
C LEU A 241 6.49 -0.04 -9.83
N SER A 242 7.08 -1.19 -9.52
CA SER A 242 6.80 -2.44 -10.23
C SER A 242 6.06 -3.39 -9.27
N LEU A 243 4.89 -3.87 -9.65
CA LEU A 243 4.03 -4.72 -8.85
C LEU A 243 3.57 -5.95 -9.64
N PRO A 244 3.36 -7.12 -9.00
CA PRO A 244 2.91 -8.32 -9.67
C PRO A 244 1.47 -8.19 -10.17
N ARG A 245 1.22 -8.63 -11.38
CA ARG A 245 -0.16 -8.76 -11.87
C ARG A 245 -0.66 -10.18 -11.70
N ALA A 246 -1.96 -10.31 -11.46
CA ALA A 246 -2.65 -11.57 -11.55
C ALA A 246 -2.80 -11.97 -13.04
N GLY A 247 -2.44 -13.19 -13.38
CA GLY A 247 -2.57 -13.76 -14.71
C GLY A 247 -4.03 -13.93 -15.15
#